data_208985aaa09743cc35368dbb44b1ce0c
#
_entry.id   208985aaa09743cc35368dbb44b1ce0c
#
_cell.length_a   1.000
_cell.length_b   1.000
_cell.length_c   1.000
_cell.angle_alpha   90.00
_cell.angle_beta   90.00
_cell.angle_gamma   90.00
#
_symmetry.space_group_name_H-M   'P 1'
#
loop_
_entity.id
_entity.type
_entity.pdbx_description
1 polymer ?
#
loop_
_entity_poly.entity_id
_entity_poly.type
_entity_poly.pdbx_seq_one_letter_code
_entity_poly.pdbx_strand_id
1 'polypeptide(L)'
;MKWPADYHLHTPLCRHATGEPGEYAARAVALGLTEIGFSDHAPMPRDDFDDWRMRAEQLDEYVAKVRQAQKDFPQLTIRLALEVDYLPGYEDWIRGLAARHPWDYLIGSVHYVSDSWAIDDPRKLSEWKHRDAWEVWSVYFDWLTKAAETGFFEIIGHVDLPKKFGHRPSRDCAPLYEKFLNAVKKHNCAIELNTAGLRKDCREIYPSREILQLAFQKGVPISFGSDAHAPGEVGMNFAEAVQLAREAGYRECCRFAQRRRELVLF
;
A
#
# COMPACT_ATOMS: atom_id res chain seq x y z
N MET A 1 -24.76 0.89 -2.61
CA MET A 1 -23.59 0.62 -1.75
C MET A 1 -22.60 1.74 -1.99
N LYS A 2 -22.08 2.36 -0.94
CA LYS A 2 -21.05 3.39 -1.10
C LYS A 2 -19.70 2.67 -1.13
N TRP A 3 -18.97 2.81 -2.24
CA TRP A 3 -17.65 2.20 -2.36
C TRP A 3 -16.63 2.94 -1.50
N PRO A 4 -15.69 2.24 -0.86
CA PRO A 4 -14.51 2.89 -0.26
C PRO A 4 -13.67 3.56 -1.35
N ALA A 5 -12.80 4.50 -0.97
CA ALA A 5 -11.80 5.06 -1.87
C ALA A 5 -10.75 3.99 -2.24
N ASP A 6 -10.24 4.07 -3.48
CA ASP A 6 -9.09 3.27 -3.92
C ASP A 6 -7.81 4.10 -3.79
N TYR A 7 -6.99 3.82 -2.79
CA TYR A 7 -5.83 4.64 -2.44
C TYR A 7 -4.49 4.08 -2.91
N HIS A 8 -4.51 3.01 -3.73
CA HIS A 8 -3.26 2.41 -4.19
C HIS A 8 -3.30 2.21 -5.71
N LEU A 9 -2.88 3.27 -6.41
CA LEU A 9 -2.83 3.31 -7.88
C LEU A 9 -1.46 3.78 -8.35
N HIS A 10 -0.95 3.11 -9.38
CA HIS A 10 0.35 3.40 -9.98
C HIS A 10 0.24 4.14 -11.31
N THR A 11 1.37 4.62 -11.83
CA THR A 11 1.48 5.28 -13.13
C THR A 11 2.61 4.63 -13.93
N PRO A 12 2.70 4.85 -15.25
CA PRO A 12 3.79 4.31 -16.06
C PRO A 12 5.20 4.73 -15.61
N LEU A 13 5.30 5.72 -14.73
CA LEU A 13 6.59 6.15 -14.19
C LEU A 13 7.26 5.08 -13.30
N CYS A 14 6.49 4.16 -12.71
CA CYS A 14 7.05 2.99 -12.03
C CYS A 14 7.61 1.93 -13.00
N ARG A 15 7.50 2.14 -14.32
CA ARG A 15 8.06 1.31 -15.40
C ARG A 15 7.43 -0.07 -15.58
N HIS A 16 6.40 -0.42 -14.82
CA HIS A 16 5.68 -1.68 -14.96
C HIS A 16 4.15 -1.53 -14.87
N ALA A 17 3.66 -0.29 -14.70
CA ALA A 17 2.25 0.04 -14.89
C ALA A 17 1.98 0.57 -16.30
N THR A 18 0.72 0.55 -16.73
CA THR A 18 0.25 1.03 -18.02
C THR A 18 -0.94 1.97 -17.85
N GLY A 19 -1.18 2.85 -18.82
CA GLY A 19 -2.27 3.83 -18.77
C GLY A 19 -1.91 5.08 -17.98
N GLU A 20 -2.38 6.22 -18.49
CA GLU A 20 -2.18 7.52 -17.85
C GLU A 20 -3.20 7.76 -16.72
N PRO A 21 -2.94 8.66 -15.74
CA PRO A 21 -3.85 8.94 -14.63
C PRO A 21 -5.30 9.26 -15.05
N GLY A 22 -5.50 9.90 -16.20
CA GLY A 22 -6.83 10.17 -16.74
C GLY A 22 -7.62 8.91 -17.07
N GLU A 23 -6.96 7.83 -17.52
CA GLU A 23 -7.61 6.55 -17.84
C GLU A 23 -8.08 5.83 -16.57
N TYR A 24 -7.27 5.87 -15.49
CA TYR A 24 -7.67 5.37 -14.17
C TYR A 24 -8.84 6.17 -13.59
N ALA A 25 -8.81 7.51 -13.73
CA ALA A 25 -9.90 8.39 -13.29
C ALA A 25 -11.20 8.10 -14.07
N ALA A 26 -11.13 7.93 -15.39
CA ALA A 26 -12.28 7.56 -16.21
C ALA A 26 -12.86 6.19 -15.77
N ARG A 27 -11.99 5.22 -15.48
CA ARG A 27 -12.41 3.91 -14.97
C ARG A 27 -13.08 4.01 -13.60
N ALA A 28 -12.52 4.80 -12.68
CA ALA A 28 -13.09 5.03 -11.37
C ALA A 28 -14.50 5.64 -11.44
N VAL A 29 -14.68 6.64 -12.29
CA VAL A 29 -16.00 7.25 -12.55
C VAL A 29 -16.98 6.22 -13.10
N ALA A 30 -16.57 5.40 -14.06
CA ALA A 30 -17.41 4.34 -14.65
C ALA A 30 -17.84 3.28 -13.61
N LEU A 31 -17.03 3.05 -12.58
CA LEU A 31 -17.35 2.15 -11.45
C LEU A 31 -18.20 2.82 -10.36
N GLY A 32 -18.43 4.13 -10.43
CA GLY A 32 -19.13 4.89 -9.40
C GLY A 32 -18.30 5.16 -8.15
N LEU A 33 -16.96 5.08 -8.25
CA LEU A 33 -16.07 5.54 -7.19
C LEU A 33 -16.15 7.08 -7.11
N THR A 34 -16.14 7.61 -5.90
CA THR A 34 -16.17 9.07 -5.66
C THR A 34 -14.82 9.63 -5.27
N GLU A 35 -13.87 8.75 -4.94
CA GLU A 35 -12.52 9.13 -4.52
C GLU A 35 -11.51 8.04 -4.87
N ILE A 36 -10.37 8.45 -5.39
CA ILE A 36 -9.19 7.61 -5.66
C ILE A 36 -7.93 8.33 -5.22
N GLY A 37 -6.81 7.62 -5.10
CA GLY A 37 -5.51 8.20 -4.81
C GLY A 37 -4.40 7.55 -5.62
N PHE A 38 -3.58 8.36 -6.27
CA PHE A 38 -2.34 7.90 -6.88
C PHE A 38 -1.25 7.86 -5.81
N SER A 39 -0.63 6.70 -5.66
CA SER A 39 0.45 6.44 -4.71
C SER A 39 1.56 5.63 -5.37
N ASP A 40 2.09 6.17 -6.47
CA ASP A 40 3.12 5.46 -7.24
C ASP A 40 4.38 5.20 -6.41
N HIS A 41 5.17 4.21 -6.81
CA HIS A 41 6.42 3.86 -6.13
C HIS A 41 7.37 5.04 -6.06
N ALA A 42 7.65 5.48 -4.84
CA ALA A 42 8.56 6.59 -4.57
C ALA A 42 9.98 6.30 -5.07
N PRO A 43 10.72 7.32 -5.53
CA PRO A 43 12.12 7.14 -5.89
C PRO A 43 12.95 6.78 -4.65
N MET A 44 14.05 6.04 -4.88
CA MET A 44 15.09 5.79 -3.89
C MET A 44 16.23 6.82 -4.04
N PRO A 45 17.14 6.94 -3.04
CA PRO A 45 18.26 7.89 -3.12
C PRO A 45 19.19 7.68 -4.31
N ARG A 46 19.17 6.48 -4.90
CA ARG A 46 19.92 6.12 -6.09
C ARG A 46 19.00 5.58 -7.16
N ASP A 47 19.10 6.09 -8.37
CA ASP A 47 18.27 5.68 -9.51
C ASP A 47 18.56 4.25 -9.99
N ASP A 48 19.70 3.68 -9.64
CA ASP A 48 20.11 2.31 -9.92
C ASP A 48 19.77 1.32 -8.81
N PHE A 49 18.97 1.73 -7.82
CA PHE A 49 18.57 0.87 -6.71
C PHE A 49 17.77 -0.35 -7.21
N ASP A 50 16.83 -0.08 -8.10
CA ASP A 50 16.07 -1.09 -8.83
C ASP A 50 15.53 -0.54 -10.17
N ASP A 51 14.76 -1.35 -10.90
CA ASP A 51 14.24 -1.03 -12.22
C ASP A 51 12.70 -0.91 -12.29
N TRP A 52 12.03 -0.77 -11.13
CA TRP A 52 10.58 -0.82 -11.04
C TRP A 52 9.94 0.34 -10.25
N ARG A 53 10.62 1.49 -10.18
CA ARG A 53 10.10 2.72 -9.59
C ARG A 53 10.45 3.95 -10.43
N MET A 54 9.80 5.08 -10.17
CA MET A 54 10.19 6.34 -10.79
C MET A 54 11.57 6.79 -10.30
N ARG A 55 12.27 7.57 -11.13
CA ARG A 55 13.51 8.24 -10.75
C ARG A 55 13.22 9.49 -9.93
N ALA A 56 14.20 9.95 -9.16
CA ALA A 56 14.05 11.14 -8.33
C ALA A 56 13.72 12.41 -9.15
N GLU A 57 14.25 12.53 -10.35
CA GLU A 57 13.98 13.61 -11.30
C GLU A 57 12.55 13.60 -11.87
N GLN A 58 11.86 12.46 -11.86
CA GLN A 58 10.52 12.29 -12.40
C GLN A 58 9.41 12.64 -11.38
N LEU A 59 9.76 12.93 -10.13
CA LEU A 59 8.78 13.17 -9.09
C LEU A 59 7.87 14.38 -9.40
N ASP A 60 8.43 15.45 -9.95
CA ASP A 60 7.65 16.63 -10.32
C ASP A 60 6.75 16.36 -11.55
N GLU A 61 7.20 15.50 -12.48
CA GLU A 61 6.37 15.00 -13.59
C GLU A 61 5.18 14.19 -13.08
N TYR A 62 5.42 13.27 -12.12
CA TYR A 62 4.38 12.50 -11.47
C TYR A 62 3.30 13.41 -10.86
N VAL A 63 3.72 14.40 -10.08
CA VAL A 63 2.81 15.38 -9.45
C VAL A 63 2.02 16.15 -10.51
N ALA A 64 2.67 16.58 -11.60
CA ALA A 64 2.00 17.29 -12.69
C ALA A 64 0.93 16.43 -13.38
N LYS A 65 1.22 15.15 -13.65
CA LYS A 65 0.26 14.19 -14.24
C LYS A 65 -0.97 13.98 -13.36
N VAL A 66 -0.78 13.78 -12.04
CA VAL A 66 -1.90 13.63 -11.10
C VAL A 66 -2.70 14.91 -11.00
N ARG A 67 -2.05 16.08 -10.95
CA ARG A 67 -2.72 17.39 -10.94
C ARG A 67 -3.52 17.65 -12.21
N GLN A 68 -3.05 17.16 -13.36
CA GLN A 68 -3.81 17.25 -14.61
C GLN A 68 -5.09 16.39 -14.53
N ALA A 69 -4.99 15.14 -14.05
CA ALA A 69 -6.16 14.29 -13.85
C ALA A 69 -7.19 14.92 -12.88
N GLN A 70 -6.74 15.60 -11.81
CA GLN A 70 -7.61 16.35 -10.89
C GLN A 70 -8.43 17.43 -11.63
N LYS A 71 -7.82 18.12 -12.58
CA LYS A 71 -8.50 19.17 -13.38
C LYS A 71 -9.48 18.58 -14.39
N ASP A 72 -9.10 17.48 -15.03
CA ASP A 72 -9.88 16.83 -16.09
C ASP A 72 -11.11 16.09 -15.56
N PHE A 73 -11.06 15.66 -14.26
CA PHE A 73 -12.14 14.91 -13.61
C PHE A 73 -12.63 15.61 -12.33
N PRO A 74 -13.22 16.82 -12.42
CA PRO A 74 -13.65 17.59 -11.23
C PRO A 74 -14.76 16.90 -10.41
N GLN A 75 -15.47 15.92 -10.99
CA GLN A 75 -16.50 15.11 -10.31
C GLN A 75 -15.90 13.99 -9.44
N LEU A 76 -14.62 13.68 -9.56
CA LEU A 76 -13.91 12.66 -8.82
C LEU A 76 -12.88 13.30 -7.89
N THR A 77 -12.89 12.96 -6.62
CA THR A 77 -11.80 13.36 -5.73
C THR A 77 -10.57 12.51 -6.03
N ILE A 78 -9.50 13.13 -6.51
CA ILE A 78 -8.22 12.46 -6.78
C ILE A 78 -7.19 12.95 -5.76
N ARG A 79 -6.62 12.03 -4.98
CA ARG A 79 -5.59 12.31 -3.98
C ARG A 79 -4.20 12.12 -4.56
N LEU A 80 -3.26 12.93 -4.07
CA LEU A 80 -1.85 12.86 -4.43
C LEU A 80 -1.07 12.24 -3.27
N ALA A 81 -0.41 11.11 -3.53
CA ALA A 81 0.30 10.34 -2.53
C ALA A 81 1.57 9.69 -3.11
N LEU A 82 2.26 8.90 -2.30
CA LEU A 82 3.32 7.99 -2.71
C LEU A 82 3.21 6.69 -1.93
N GLU A 83 3.58 5.59 -2.56
CA GLU A 83 4.00 4.38 -1.89
C GLU A 83 5.50 4.41 -1.69
N VAL A 84 5.92 4.43 -0.43
CA VAL A 84 7.32 4.63 -0.05
C VAL A 84 7.85 3.39 0.63
N ASP A 85 8.91 2.82 0.08
CA ASP A 85 9.62 1.73 0.74
C ASP A 85 10.26 2.18 2.04
N TYR A 86 9.99 1.45 3.11
CA TYR A 86 10.71 1.58 4.34
C TYR A 86 11.88 0.59 4.36
N LEU A 87 13.09 1.14 4.44
CA LEU A 87 14.31 0.40 4.74
C LEU A 87 14.99 1.08 5.93
N PRO A 88 15.47 0.33 6.93
CA PRO A 88 16.26 0.90 8.01
C PRO A 88 17.48 1.67 7.49
N GLY A 89 17.67 2.90 7.99
CA GLY A 89 18.76 3.79 7.56
C GLY A 89 18.39 4.75 6.43
N TYR A 90 17.16 4.68 5.89
CA TYR A 90 16.67 5.60 4.85
C TYR A 90 15.68 6.66 5.40
N GLU A 91 15.57 6.78 6.72
CA GLU A 91 14.57 7.64 7.38
C GLU A 91 14.74 9.12 6.99
N ASP A 92 15.97 9.62 6.81
CA ASP A 92 16.21 10.99 6.37
C ASP A 92 15.77 11.24 4.93
N TRP A 93 15.95 10.25 4.05
CA TRP A 93 15.43 10.29 2.69
C TRP A 93 13.91 10.33 2.67
N ILE A 94 13.26 9.45 3.42
CA ILE A 94 11.80 9.39 3.55
C ILE A 94 11.25 10.72 4.09
N ARG A 95 11.91 11.32 5.08
CA ARG A 95 11.56 12.65 5.61
C ARG A 95 11.65 13.72 4.54
N GLY A 96 12.69 13.67 3.70
CA GLY A 96 12.86 14.58 2.56
C GLY A 96 11.71 14.45 1.55
N LEU A 97 11.33 13.22 1.18
CA LEU A 97 10.19 12.95 0.30
C LEU A 97 8.87 13.45 0.91
N ALA A 98 8.65 13.19 2.20
CA ALA A 98 7.44 13.61 2.91
C ALA A 98 7.27 15.13 2.95
N ALA A 99 8.36 15.90 2.93
CA ALA A 99 8.36 17.35 2.93
C ALA A 99 8.31 17.98 1.53
N ARG A 100 8.53 17.23 0.45
CA ARG A 100 8.75 17.77 -0.89
C ARG A 100 7.49 18.34 -1.56
N HIS A 101 6.33 17.71 -1.32
CA HIS A 101 5.05 18.11 -1.88
C HIS A 101 3.94 18.02 -0.82
N PRO A 102 2.81 18.70 -1.00
CA PRO A 102 1.66 18.61 -0.09
C PRO A 102 0.89 17.29 -0.35
N TRP A 103 1.44 16.20 0.09
CA TRP A 103 0.83 14.88 -0.01
C TRP A 103 -0.48 14.80 0.78
N ASP A 104 -1.46 14.08 0.25
CA ASP A 104 -2.69 13.77 0.98
C ASP A 104 -2.47 12.64 2.00
N TYR A 105 -1.62 11.67 1.66
CA TYR A 105 -1.15 10.57 2.51
C TYR A 105 0.14 9.98 1.95
N LEU A 106 0.81 9.16 2.76
CA LEU A 106 1.90 8.28 2.32
C LEU A 106 1.58 6.84 2.75
N ILE A 107 1.81 5.88 1.86
CA ILE A 107 1.79 4.46 2.15
C ILE A 107 3.21 4.03 2.48
N GLY A 108 3.41 3.45 3.66
CA GLY A 108 4.68 2.82 4.04
C GLY A 108 4.64 1.34 3.69
N SER A 109 5.48 0.91 2.77
CA SER A 109 5.56 -0.47 2.29
C SER A 109 6.92 -1.08 2.58
N VAL A 110 6.97 -2.39 2.67
CA VAL A 110 8.21 -3.16 2.79
C VAL A 110 8.24 -4.18 1.65
N HIS A 111 9.01 -3.88 0.60
CA HIS A 111 9.28 -4.84 -0.47
C HIS A 111 10.59 -5.58 -0.24
N TYR A 112 11.52 -4.97 0.47
CA TYR A 112 12.86 -5.49 0.75
C TYR A 112 12.94 -6.01 2.19
N VAL A 113 13.68 -7.10 2.39
CA VAL A 113 14.07 -7.61 3.73
C VAL A 113 15.59 -7.68 3.87
N SER A 114 16.28 -7.10 2.91
CA SER A 114 17.72 -6.79 2.90
C SER A 114 17.97 -5.75 1.80
N ASP A 115 19.15 -5.15 1.75
CA ASP A 115 19.49 -4.11 0.77
C ASP A 115 19.40 -4.55 -0.71
N SER A 116 19.25 -5.83 -0.99
CA SER A 116 19.29 -6.37 -2.35
C SER A 116 18.18 -7.34 -2.70
N TRP A 117 17.34 -7.74 -1.74
CA TRP A 117 16.31 -8.75 -1.97
C TRP A 117 14.90 -8.22 -1.76
N ALA A 118 14.23 -7.92 -2.90
CA ALA A 118 12.79 -7.71 -2.94
C ALA A 118 12.09 -9.08 -2.88
N ILE A 119 11.29 -9.29 -1.82
CA ILE A 119 10.64 -10.59 -1.52
C ILE A 119 9.51 -10.92 -2.47
N ASP A 120 9.03 -9.91 -3.18
CA ASP A 120 7.89 -9.97 -4.09
C ASP A 120 8.30 -9.92 -5.58
N ASP A 121 9.61 -9.86 -5.89
CA ASP A 121 10.14 -9.92 -7.26
C ASP A 121 10.16 -11.38 -7.76
N PRO A 122 9.37 -11.72 -8.81
CA PRO A 122 9.33 -13.07 -9.35
C PRO A 122 10.68 -13.53 -9.91
N ARG A 123 11.57 -12.60 -10.30
CA ARG A 123 12.93 -12.90 -10.77
C ARG A 123 13.84 -13.41 -9.65
N LYS A 124 13.47 -13.17 -8.39
CA LYS A 124 14.24 -13.53 -7.19
C LYS A 124 13.60 -14.66 -6.36
N LEU A 125 12.65 -15.41 -6.92
CA LEU A 125 11.99 -16.54 -6.24
C LEU A 125 12.96 -17.63 -5.76
N SER A 126 14.11 -17.78 -6.43
CA SER A 126 15.12 -18.77 -6.02
C SER A 126 15.70 -18.47 -4.63
N GLU A 127 15.71 -17.21 -4.20
CA GLU A 127 16.21 -16.81 -2.88
C GLU A 127 15.42 -17.47 -1.73
N TRP A 128 14.11 -17.67 -1.93
CA TRP A 128 13.27 -18.33 -0.93
C TRP A 128 13.69 -19.75 -0.61
N LYS A 129 14.34 -20.46 -1.56
CA LYS A 129 14.81 -21.84 -1.36
C LYS A 129 15.91 -21.97 -0.32
N HIS A 130 16.59 -20.87 -0.03
CA HIS A 130 17.76 -20.84 0.85
C HIS A 130 17.46 -20.11 2.17
N ARG A 131 16.18 -19.78 2.44
CA ARG A 131 15.78 -18.99 3.59
C ARG A 131 14.65 -19.65 4.37
N ASP A 132 14.68 -19.55 5.68
CA ASP A 132 13.56 -19.94 6.53
C ASP A 132 12.44 -18.89 6.39
N ALA A 133 11.24 -19.33 6.05
CA ALA A 133 10.09 -18.45 5.90
C ALA A 133 9.78 -17.67 7.19
N TRP A 134 10.00 -18.27 8.37
CA TRP A 134 9.82 -17.57 9.65
C TRP A 134 10.79 -16.41 9.83
N GLU A 135 12.05 -16.59 9.45
CA GLU A 135 13.06 -15.52 9.54
C GLU A 135 12.69 -14.35 8.62
N VAL A 136 12.28 -14.65 7.37
CA VAL A 136 11.84 -13.64 6.42
C VAL A 136 10.62 -12.88 6.94
N TRP A 137 9.59 -13.59 7.45
CA TRP A 137 8.41 -12.96 8.03
C TRP A 137 8.75 -12.14 9.26
N SER A 138 9.66 -12.61 10.11
CA SER A 138 10.09 -11.89 11.31
C SER A 138 10.76 -10.56 10.95
N VAL A 139 11.67 -10.56 9.98
CA VAL A 139 12.32 -9.34 9.48
C VAL A 139 11.28 -8.41 8.84
N TYR A 140 10.40 -8.95 8.01
CA TYR A 140 9.35 -8.19 7.34
C TYR A 140 8.45 -7.46 8.35
N PHE A 141 7.91 -8.17 9.34
CA PHE A 141 7.07 -7.56 10.37
C PHE A 141 7.83 -6.63 11.33
N ASP A 142 9.11 -6.87 11.57
CA ASP A 142 9.95 -5.92 12.32
C ASP A 142 10.12 -4.61 11.55
N TRP A 143 10.33 -4.67 10.24
CA TRP A 143 10.44 -3.47 9.41
C TRP A 143 9.11 -2.74 9.22
N LEU A 144 8.00 -3.46 9.06
CA LEU A 144 6.67 -2.83 9.10
C LEU A 144 6.39 -2.14 10.45
N THR A 145 6.82 -2.76 11.55
CA THR A 145 6.69 -2.16 12.89
C THR A 145 7.48 -0.86 12.96
N LYS A 146 8.74 -0.88 12.54
CA LYS A 146 9.58 0.33 12.47
C LYS A 146 9.00 1.39 11.55
N ALA A 147 8.49 1.00 10.38
CA ALA A 147 7.81 1.91 9.47
C ALA A 147 6.67 2.66 10.17
N ALA A 148 5.79 1.95 10.89
CA ALA A 148 4.72 2.55 11.66
C ALA A 148 5.25 3.50 12.76
N GLU A 149 6.36 3.13 13.42
CA GLU A 149 6.98 3.91 14.51
C GLU A 149 7.62 5.22 14.04
N THR A 150 7.96 5.35 12.74
CA THR A 150 8.54 6.59 12.19
C THR A 150 7.59 7.79 12.22
N GLY A 151 6.27 7.53 12.17
CA GLY A 151 5.26 8.58 12.02
C GLY A 151 5.24 9.25 10.64
N PHE A 152 5.93 8.67 9.64
CA PHE A 152 5.93 9.21 8.28
C PHE A 152 4.71 8.78 7.46
N PHE A 153 4.01 7.74 7.86
CA PHE A 153 3.00 7.08 7.05
C PHE A 153 1.61 7.15 7.66
N GLU A 154 0.60 7.41 6.85
CA GLU A 154 -0.81 7.32 7.23
C GLU A 154 -1.33 5.90 7.06
N ILE A 155 -0.78 5.16 6.08
CA ILE A 155 -1.19 3.81 5.72
C ILE A 155 0.04 2.91 5.74
N ILE A 156 -0.09 1.70 6.27
CA ILE A 156 0.89 0.63 6.08
C ILE A 156 0.33 -0.32 5.01
N GLY A 157 1.08 -0.41 3.90
CA GLY A 157 0.67 -1.13 2.69
C GLY A 157 0.75 -2.65 2.84
N HIS A 158 -0.02 -3.35 2.02
CA HIS A 158 -0.06 -4.82 1.81
C HIS A 158 0.59 -5.67 2.92
N VAL A 159 0.10 -5.50 4.15
CA VAL A 159 0.56 -6.26 5.32
C VAL A 159 0.50 -7.76 5.01
N ASP A 160 1.54 -8.50 5.35
CA ASP A 160 1.77 -9.93 5.02
C ASP A 160 2.10 -10.25 3.53
N LEU A 161 2.70 -9.28 2.81
CA LEU A 161 3.20 -9.46 1.44
C LEU A 161 4.08 -10.71 1.21
N PRO A 162 4.89 -11.20 2.18
CA PRO A 162 5.71 -12.40 1.98
C PRO A 162 4.92 -13.65 1.56
N LYS A 163 3.59 -13.69 1.79
CA LYS A 163 2.73 -14.79 1.31
C LYS A 163 2.48 -14.79 -0.20
N LYS A 164 2.87 -13.73 -0.93
CA LYS A 164 2.57 -13.49 -2.36
C LYS A 164 2.76 -14.75 -3.24
N PHE A 165 3.87 -15.46 -3.03
CA PHE A 165 4.22 -16.68 -3.75
C PHE A 165 3.97 -17.97 -2.95
N GLY A 166 3.10 -17.93 -1.93
CA GLY A 166 2.75 -19.09 -1.11
C GLY A 166 3.72 -19.39 0.03
N HIS A 167 4.77 -18.60 0.25
CA HIS A 167 5.72 -18.82 1.34
C HIS A 167 5.15 -18.42 2.69
N ARG A 168 4.85 -19.41 3.53
CA ARG A 168 4.29 -19.19 4.88
C ARG A 168 5.11 -19.92 5.93
N PRO A 169 5.33 -19.29 7.10
CA PRO A 169 5.95 -19.95 8.23
C PRO A 169 5.10 -21.13 8.73
N SER A 170 5.76 -22.16 9.23
CA SER A 170 5.11 -23.25 9.97
C SER A 170 4.92 -22.92 11.47
N ARG A 171 5.52 -21.81 11.94
CA ARG A 171 5.43 -21.33 13.32
C ARG A 171 4.27 -20.36 13.47
N ASP A 172 3.78 -20.22 14.72
CA ASP A 172 2.76 -19.25 15.06
C ASP A 172 3.29 -17.81 14.87
N CYS A 173 2.61 -17.04 14.01
CA CYS A 173 2.95 -15.65 13.70
C CYS A 173 2.19 -14.63 14.56
N ALA A 174 1.27 -15.04 15.43
CA ALA A 174 0.48 -14.13 16.26
C ALA A 174 1.34 -13.12 17.04
N PRO A 175 2.49 -13.48 17.62
CA PRO A 175 3.35 -12.49 18.31
C PRO A 175 3.89 -11.39 17.38
N LEU A 176 4.18 -11.71 16.11
CA LEU A 176 4.62 -10.73 15.11
C LEU A 176 3.48 -9.75 14.79
N TYR A 177 2.28 -10.29 14.56
CA TYR A 177 1.09 -9.50 14.24
C TYR A 177 0.71 -8.57 15.39
N GLU A 178 0.74 -9.08 16.62
CA GLU A 178 0.44 -8.29 17.82
C GLU A 178 1.40 -7.12 18.02
N LYS A 179 2.71 -7.37 17.91
CA LYS A 179 3.75 -6.33 18.01
C LYS A 179 3.51 -5.24 16.98
N PHE A 180 3.33 -5.64 15.73
CA PHE A 180 3.09 -4.74 14.60
C PHE A 180 1.81 -3.90 14.79
N LEU A 181 0.67 -4.56 15.04
CA LEU A 181 -0.61 -3.86 15.18
C LEU A 181 -0.66 -2.93 16.40
N ASN A 182 0.06 -3.25 17.47
CA ASN A 182 0.22 -2.35 18.61
C ASN A 182 0.98 -1.07 18.20
N ALA A 183 2.04 -1.18 17.38
CA ALA A 183 2.77 -0.03 16.86
C ALA A 183 1.87 0.80 15.92
N VAL A 184 1.17 0.17 14.98
CA VAL A 184 0.22 0.83 14.07
C VAL A 184 -0.82 1.63 14.85
N LYS A 185 -1.42 1.03 15.89
CA LYS A 185 -2.39 1.69 16.77
C LYS A 185 -1.78 2.87 17.52
N LYS A 186 -0.62 2.67 18.13
CA LYS A 186 0.10 3.69 18.91
C LYS A 186 0.46 4.90 18.08
N HIS A 187 0.90 4.68 16.84
CA HIS A 187 1.35 5.73 15.94
C HIS A 187 0.27 6.23 14.97
N ASN A 188 -1.00 5.85 15.23
CA ASN A 188 -2.16 6.37 14.52
C ASN A 188 -2.18 6.10 13.01
N CYS A 189 -1.53 5.03 12.55
CA CYS A 189 -1.60 4.58 11.17
C CYS A 189 -2.87 3.77 10.90
N ALA A 190 -3.24 3.63 9.63
CA ALA A 190 -4.19 2.64 9.14
C ALA A 190 -3.41 1.47 8.51
N ILE A 191 -4.04 0.29 8.41
CA ILE A 191 -3.55 -0.77 7.53
C ILE A 191 -4.38 -0.81 6.25
N GLU A 192 -3.73 -1.19 5.16
CA GLU A 192 -4.38 -1.32 3.86
C GLU A 192 -5.06 -2.69 3.73
N LEU A 193 -6.31 -2.73 3.23
CA LEU A 193 -6.88 -3.90 2.57
C LEU A 193 -6.53 -3.82 1.10
N ASN A 194 -5.54 -4.60 0.69
CA ASN A 194 -5.00 -4.59 -0.67
C ASN A 194 -5.50 -5.81 -1.43
N THR A 195 -6.22 -5.58 -2.53
CA THR A 195 -6.85 -6.65 -3.29
C THR A 195 -5.94 -7.32 -4.32
N ALA A 196 -4.73 -6.77 -4.57
CA ALA A 196 -3.80 -7.33 -5.54
C ALA A 196 -3.45 -8.80 -5.24
N GLY A 197 -3.42 -9.19 -3.97
CA GLY A 197 -3.10 -10.55 -3.58
C GLY A 197 -4.04 -11.61 -4.18
N LEU A 198 -5.30 -11.27 -4.50
CA LEU A 198 -6.22 -12.16 -5.21
C LEU A 198 -5.77 -12.46 -6.65
N ARG A 199 -4.93 -11.60 -7.22
CA ARG A 199 -4.33 -11.76 -8.55
C ARG A 199 -2.95 -12.44 -8.53
N LYS A 200 -2.44 -12.78 -7.31
CA LYS A 200 -1.13 -13.42 -7.09
C LYS A 200 -1.32 -14.90 -6.69
N ASP A 201 -0.23 -15.63 -6.56
CA ASP A 201 -0.26 -17.07 -6.25
C ASP A 201 -0.94 -17.38 -4.91
N CYS A 202 -0.83 -16.50 -3.94
CA CYS A 202 -1.48 -16.66 -2.63
C CYS A 202 -3.01 -16.64 -2.68
N ARG A 203 -3.61 -16.01 -3.73
CA ARG A 203 -5.08 -15.87 -3.89
C ARG A 203 -5.81 -15.34 -2.66
N GLU A 204 -5.17 -14.44 -1.93
CA GLU A 204 -5.71 -13.80 -0.73
C GLU A 204 -5.50 -12.29 -0.76
N ILE A 205 -6.45 -11.57 -0.16
CA ILE A 205 -6.30 -10.14 0.15
C ILE A 205 -5.16 -9.95 1.17
N TYR A 206 -4.41 -8.86 1.09
CA TYR A 206 -3.51 -8.40 2.14
C TYR A 206 -4.26 -7.39 3.05
N PRO A 207 -4.24 -7.58 4.37
CA PRO A 207 -3.75 -8.75 5.08
C PRO A 207 -4.72 -9.94 5.04
N SER A 208 -4.25 -11.08 5.55
CA SER A 208 -5.07 -12.26 5.81
C SER A 208 -6.23 -11.94 6.76
N ARG A 209 -7.29 -12.77 6.71
CA ARG A 209 -8.45 -12.67 7.62
C ARG A 209 -8.02 -12.63 9.09
N GLU A 210 -7.05 -13.45 9.48
CA GLU A 210 -6.54 -13.52 10.85
C GLU A 210 -5.99 -12.17 11.33
N ILE A 211 -5.09 -11.56 10.54
CA ILE A 211 -4.51 -10.25 10.87
C ILE A 211 -5.60 -9.17 10.89
N LEU A 212 -6.54 -9.22 9.94
CA LEU A 212 -7.61 -8.24 9.86
C LEU A 212 -8.55 -8.30 11.07
N GLN A 213 -8.90 -9.50 11.55
CA GLN A 213 -9.71 -9.70 12.75
C GLN A 213 -8.99 -9.18 14.00
N LEU A 214 -7.70 -9.48 14.12
CA LEU A 214 -6.87 -8.98 15.23
C LEU A 214 -6.77 -7.44 15.18
N ALA A 215 -6.61 -6.85 13.97
CA ALA A 215 -6.60 -5.41 13.78
C ALA A 215 -7.91 -4.76 14.24
N PHE A 216 -9.06 -5.35 13.89
CA PHE A 216 -10.35 -4.88 14.36
C PHE A 216 -10.46 -4.92 15.89
N GLN A 217 -10.09 -6.03 16.51
CA GLN A 217 -10.10 -6.18 17.98
C GLN A 217 -9.24 -5.12 18.69
N LYS A 218 -8.11 -4.75 18.07
CA LYS A 218 -7.23 -3.69 18.58
C LYS A 218 -7.71 -2.27 18.22
N GLY A 219 -8.77 -2.14 17.41
CA GLY A 219 -9.27 -0.85 16.94
C GLY A 219 -8.29 -0.14 16.00
N VAL A 220 -7.56 -0.89 15.19
CA VAL A 220 -6.72 -0.37 14.10
C VAL A 220 -7.64 -0.03 12.93
N PRO A 221 -7.59 1.19 12.37
CA PRO A 221 -8.42 1.56 11.23
C PRO A 221 -7.87 0.98 9.92
N ILE A 222 -8.73 0.91 8.90
CA ILE A 222 -8.39 0.36 7.59
C ILE A 222 -8.59 1.39 6.46
N SER A 223 -7.82 1.22 5.39
CA SER A 223 -8.05 1.80 4.06
C SER A 223 -8.17 0.69 3.01
N PHE A 224 -8.54 1.05 1.78
CA PHE A 224 -8.63 0.10 0.68
C PHE A 224 -7.69 0.50 -0.45
N GLY A 225 -7.10 -0.49 -1.11
CA GLY A 225 -6.26 -0.32 -2.27
C GLY A 225 -6.42 -1.48 -3.25
N SER A 226 -6.52 -1.17 -4.54
CA SER A 226 -6.47 -2.20 -5.58
C SER A 226 -5.05 -2.55 -5.98
N ASP A 227 -4.11 -1.65 -5.70
CA ASP A 227 -2.71 -1.77 -6.15
C ASP A 227 -2.68 -1.96 -7.67
N ALA A 228 -3.45 -1.07 -8.33
CA ALA A 228 -3.68 -1.16 -9.76
C ALA A 228 -2.48 -0.66 -10.55
N HIS A 229 -2.00 -1.51 -11.46
CA HIS A 229 -0.94 -1.21 -12.42
C HIS A 229 -1.48 -1.07 -13.85
N ALA A 230 -2.80 -1.12 -14.02
CA ALA A 230 -3.51 -0.84 -15.26
C ALA A 230 -4.90 -0.26 -14.95
N PRO A 231 -5.49 0.59 -15.83
CA PRO A 231 -6.81 1.18 -15.59
C PRO A 231 -7.90 0.14 -15.30
N GLY A 232 -7.83 -1.04 -15.94
CA GLY A 232 -8.77 -2.14 -15.71
C GLY A 232 -8.75 -2.73 -14.30
N GLU A 233 -7.70 -2.49 -13.53
CA GLU A 233 -7.53 -3.02 -12.17
C GLU A 233 -8.07 -2.08 -11.08
N VAL A 234 -8.43 -0.83 -11.42
CA VAL A 234 -9.02 0.12 -10.48
C VAL A 234 -10.26 -0.48 -9.81
N GLY A 235 -10.27 -0.50 -8.46
CA GLY A 235 -11.37 -1.05 -7.67
C GLY A 235 -11.60 -2.56 -7.84
N MET A 236 -10.67 -3.28 -8.47
CA MET A 236 -10.81 -4.71 -8.73
C MET A 236 -10.91 -5.48 -7.40
N ASN A 237 -11.89 -6.39 -7.32
CA ASN A 237 -12.19 -7.19 -6.13
C ASN A 237 -12.60 -6.40 -4.87
N PHE A 238 -13.06 -5.16 -5.01
CA PHE A 238 -13.52 -4.37 -3.86
C PHE A 238 -14.76 -4.96 -3.19
N ALA A 239 -15.61 -5.68 -3.93
CA ALA A 239 -16.75 -6.37 -3.33
C ALA A 239 -16.30 -7.41 -2.29
N GLU A 240 -15.29 -8.21 -2.64
CA GLU A 240 -14.69 -9.21 -1.76
C GLU A 240 -13.99 -8.56 -0.57
N ALA A 241 -13.26 -7.47 -0.78
CA ALA A 241 -12.59 -6.74 0.29
C ALA A 241 -13.58 -6.10 1.28
N VAL A 242 -14.65 -5.50 0.77
CA VAL A 242 -15.75 -4.95 1.60
C VAL A 242 -16.44 -6.06 2.40
N GLN A 243 -16.70 -7.21 1.79
CA GLN A 243 -17.26 -8.35 2.49
C GLN A 243 -16.33 -8.82 3.62
N LEU A 244 -15.04 -9.04 3.31
CA LEU A 244 -14.03 -9.46 4.28
C LEU A 244 -13.93 -8.48 5.46
N ALA A 245 -13.90 -7.16 5.17
CA ALA A 245 -13.87 -6.13 6.20
C ALA A 245 -15.11 -6.18 7.11
N ARG A 246 -16.29 -6.32 6.53
CA ARG A 246 -17.55 -6.43 7.28
C ARG A 246 -17.62 -7.68 8.14
N GLU A 247 -17.12 -8.81 7.65
CA GLU A 247 -17.03 -10.07 8.40
C GLU A 247 -16.05 -9.97 9.58
N ALA A 248 -14.96 -9.18 9.43
CA ALA A 248 -14.05 -8.88 10.52
C ALA A 248 -14.62 -7.90 11.55
N GLY A 249 -15.71 -7.19 11.24
CA GLY A 249 -16.42 -6.26 12.13
C GLY A 249 -16.40 -4.79 11.70
N TYR A 250 -15.60 -4.41 10.68
CA TYR A 250 -15.51 -3.04 10.22
C TYR A 250 -16.80 -2.55 9.55
N ARG A 251 -17.10 -1.26 9.76
CA ARG A 251 -18.20 -0.53 9.10
C ARG A 251 -17.72 0.80 8.54
N GLU A 252 -16.53 1.22 8.94
CA GLU A 252 -15.88 2.47 8.56
C GLU A 252 -14.48 2.19 8.03
N CYS A 253 -14.04 3.03 7.09
CA CYS A 253 -12.68 3.07 6.58
C CYS A 253 -12.14 4.50 6.58
N CYS A 254 -10.83 4.63 6.41
CA CYS A 254 -10.16 5.91 6.35
C CYS A 254 -10.37 6.62 5.02
N ARG A 255 -10.51 7.95 5.09
CA ARG A 255 -10.22 8.90 4.03
C ARG A 255 -9.10 9.82 4.47
N PHE A 256 -8.33 10.30 3.50
CA PHE A 256 -7.17 11.14 3.77
C PHE A 256 -7.19 12.40 2.91
N ALA A 257 -6.84 13.54 3.54
CA ALA A 257 -6.60 14.80 2.88
C ALA A 257 -5.53 15.58 3.66
N GLN A 258 -4.48 16.04 3.00
CA GLN A 258 -3.43 16.85 3.62
C GLN A 258 -2.88 16.19 4.91
N ARG A 259 -2.60 14.90 4.85
CA ARG A 259 -2.09 14.07 5.96
C ARG A 259 -3.05 13.96 7.16
N ARG A 260 -4.32 14.29 6.98
CA ARG A 260 -5.35 14.17 8.01
C ARG A 260 -6.31 13.05 7.63
N ARG A 261 -6.68 12.25 8.62
CA ARG A 261 -7.60 11.14 8.49
C ARG A 261 -8.99 11.50 9.00
N GLU A 262 -10.00 11.05 8.27
CA GLU A 262 -11.39 10.94 8.73
C GLU A 262 -11.89 9.50 8.56
N LEU A 263 -12.86 9.09 9.35
CA LEU A 263 -13.53 7.79 9.20
C LEU A 263 -14.86 8.00 8.49
N VAL A 264 -15.14 7.14 7.51
CA VAL A 264 -16.36 7.18 6.71
C VAL A 264 -16.96 5.78 6.60
N LEU A 265 -18.30 5.70 6.57
CA LEU A 265 -19.02 4.44 6.33
C LEU A 265 -18.84 3.94 4.89
N PHE A 266 -18.76 2.61 4.73
CA PHE A 266 -18.69 1.94 3.43
C PHE A 266 -19.68 0.78 3.29
#